data_35d565119707105a34374746ecf04908
#
_entry.id   35d565119707105a34374746ecf04908
#
_cell.length_a   1.000
_cell.length_b   1.000
_cell.length_c   1.000
_cell.angle_alpha   90.00
_cell.angle_beta   90.00
_cell.angle_gamma   90.00
#
_symmetry.space_group_name_H-M   'P 1'
#
loop_
_entity.id
_entity.type
_entity.pdbx_description
1 polymer ?
#
loop_
_entity_poly.entity_id
_entity_poly.type
_entity_poly.pdbx_seq_one_letter_code
_entity_poly.pdbx_strand_id
1 'polypeptide(L)'
;EIYTLSLHDALPIFVILAILTATGGGILRDVMIQAGPPFALTDPYYLYTACTGALIAWWAPFTSRLARRFLVVADAVVLGTWAATGAAKALDSGLGVMPALLLGCLTAVGGSMVRDVSVGETPAVFGGNKLYAVPALCAAGTAVASVRVGLPEAYAMVAAAVVGAGTCLVAYWRSWR
;
A
#
# COMPACT_ATOMS: atom_id res chain seq x y z
N GLU A 1 25.29 -7.28 22.93
CA GLU A 1 26.15 -6.85 21.83
C GLU A 1 25.27 -6.09 20.83
N ILE A 2 25.46 -4.78 20.78
CA ILE A 2 24.80 -3.94 19.77
C ILE A 2 25.58 -4.20 18.48
N TYR A 3 25.03 -5.01 17.59
CA TYR A 3 25.56 -5.14 16.24
C TYR A 3 25.45 -3.78 15.54
N THR A 4 26.54 -3.06 15.46
CA THR A 4 26.66 -1.92 14.54
C THR A 4 26.64 -2.49 13.13
N LEU A 5 25.44 -2.48 12.50
CA LEU A 5 25.31 -2.82 11.09
C LEU A 5 26.27 -1.91 10.29
N SER A 6 27.18 -2.54 9.56
CA SER A 6 27.98 -1.79 8.61
C SER A 6 27.09 -1.22 7.51
N LEU A 7 27.49 -0.11 6.88
CA LEU A 7 26.78 0.46 5.71
C LEU A 7 26.58 -0.60 4.60
N HIS A 8 27.49 -1.56 4.48
CA HIS A 8 27.39 -2.67 3.54
C HIS A 8 26.23 -3.62 3.85
N ASP A 9 25.89 -3.83 5.13
CA ASP A 9 24.80 -4.71 5.54
C ASP A 9 23.47 -3.97 5.57
N ALA A 10 23.49 -2.66 5.80
CA ALA A 10 22.29 -1.84 5.90
C ALA A 10 21.57 -1.67 4.55
N LEU A 11 22.29 -1.53 3.43
CA LEU A 11 21.69 -1.33 2.11
C LEU A 11 20.88 -2.54 1.63
N PRO A 12 21.38 -3.78 1.66
CA PRO A 12 20.60 -4.95 1.27
C PRO A 12 19.33 -5.13 2.12
N ILE A 13 19.42 -4.94 3.44
CA ILE A 13 18.28 -5.03 4.34
C ILE A 13 17.22 -3.97 3.98
N PHE A 14 17.67 -2.72 3.77
CA PHE A 14 16.78 -1.63 3.37
C PHE A 14 16.05 -1.94 2.05
N VAL A 15 16.77 -2.44 1.04
CA VAL A 15 16.18 -2.80 -0.27
C VAL A 15 15.18 -3.94 -0.12
N ILE A 16 15.50 -4.98 0.65
CA ILE A 16 14.56 -6.09 0.90
C ILE A 16 13.29 -5.60 1.58
N LEU A 17 13.40 -4.76 2.62
CA LEU A 17 12.25 -4.20 3.32
C LEU A 17 11.42 -3.28 2.43
N ALA A 18 12.06 -2.53 1.55
CA ALA A 18 11.37 -1.67 0.57
C ALA A 18 10.59 -2.53 -0.45
N ILE A 19 11.18 -3.62 -0.96
CA ILE A 19 10.50 -4.56 -1.85
C ILE A 19 9.31 -5.21 -1.14
N LEU A 20 9.50 -5.71 0.08
CA LEU A 20 8.41 -6.29 0.88
C LEU A 20 7.27 -5.29 1.09
N THR A 21 7.60 -4.02 1.35
CA THR A 21 6.59 -2.97 1.50
C THR A 21 5.84 -2.71 0.19
N ALA A 22 6.56 -2.64 -0.92
CA ALA A 22 5.98 -2.34 -2.22
C ALA A 22 5.12 -3.48 -2.79
N THR A 23 5.50 -4.74 -2.55
CA THR A 23 4.90 -5.91 -3.19
C THR A 23 4.02 -6.74 -2.26
N GLY A 24 4.28 -6.69 -0.95
CA GLY A 24 3.70 -7.60 0.04
C GLY A 24 2.18 -7.60 0.08
N GLY A 25 1.54 -6.44 0.02
CA GLY A 25 0.07 -6.35 0.01
C GLY A 25 -0.55 -6.96 -1.24
N GLY A 26 0.06 -6.75 -2.40
CA GLY A 26 -0.36 -7.35 -3.66
C GLY A 26 -0.16 -8.88 -3.69
N ILE A 27 0.96 -9.36 -3.15
CA ILE A 27 1.24 -10.79 -3.02
C ILE A 27 0.22 -11.46 -2.09
N LEU A 28 -0.03 -10.89 -0.91
CA LEU A 28 -1.04 -11.42 0.01
C LEU A 28 -2.42 -11.52 -0.65
N ARG A 29 -2.85 -10.47 -1.35
CA ARG A 29 -4.11 -10.48 -2.11
C ARG A 29 -4.13 -11.60 -3.13
N ASP A 30 -3.10 -11.70 -3.97
CA ASP A 30 -3.07 -12.67 -5.08
C ASP A 30 -3.04 -14.11 -4.57
N VAL A 31 -2.33 -14.38 -3.48
CA VAL A 31 -2.34 -15.68 -2.80
C VAL A 31 -3.73 -16.01 -2.23
N MET A 32 -4.45 -15.02 -1.68
CA MET A 32 -5.80 -15.25 -1.17
C MET A 32 -6.83 -15.46 -2.28
N ILE A 33 -6.68 -14.80 -3.43
CA ILE A 33 -7.56 -14.97 -4.60
C ILE A 33 -7.30 -16.31 -5.29
N GLN A 34 -6.06 -16.83 -5.24
CA GLN A 34 -5.65 -18.09 -5.88
C GLN A 34 -5.89 -18.14 -7.41
N ALA A 35 -5.88 -16.99 -8.06
CA ALA A 35 -6.10 -16.87 -9.51
C ALA A 35 -4.80 -16.99 -10.34
N GLY A 36 -3.78 -17.63 -9.79
CA GLY A 36 -2.46 -17.79 -10.43
C GLY A 36 -1.32 -17.24 -9.59
N PRO A 37 -0.09 -17.20 -10.13
CA PRO A 37 1.05 -16.63 -9.41
C PRO A 37 0.84 -15.14 -9.18
N PRO A 38 1.38 -14.59 -8.06
CA PRO A 38 1.28 -13.16 -7.76
C PRO A 38 1.83 -12.28 -8.88
N PHE A 39 1.12 -11.22 -9.24
CA PHE A 39 1.51 -10.32 -10.32
C PHE A 39 2.91 -9.73 -10.13
N ALA A 40 3.30 -9.45 -8.90
CA ALA A 40 4.63 -8.97 -8.57
C ALA A 40 5.78 -9.93 -8.94
N LEU A 41 5.47 -11.23 -9.16
CA LEU A 41 6.44 -12.25 -9.57
C LEU A 41 6.38 -12.56 -11.05
N THR A 42 5.30 -12.21 -11.74
CA THR A 42 5.09 -12.47 -13.16
C THR A 42 5.57 -11.33 -14.05
N ASP A 43 5.53 -10.10 -13.55
CA ASP A 43 5.98 -8.91 -14.26
C ASP A 43 7.32 -8.41 -13.70
N PRO A 44 8.44 -8.57 -14.45
CA PRO A 44 9.77 -8.14 -13.99
C PRO A 44 9.84 -6.61 -13.75
N TYR A 45 9.06 -5.80 -14.45
CA TYR A 45 9.04 -4.35 -14.26
C TYR A 45 8.57 -3.95 -12.87
N TYR A 46 7.76 -4.79 -12.23
CA TYR A 46 7.30 -4.56 -10.87
C TYR A 46 8.44 -4.54 -9.85
N LEU A 47 9.33 -5.54 -9.95
CA LEU A 47 10.51 -5.61 -9.09
C LEU A 47 11.55 -4.55 -9.45
N TYR A 48 11.75 -4.26 -10.73
CA TYR A 48 12.65 -3.18 -11.15
C TYR A 48 12.21 -1.81 -10.61
N THR A 49 10.92 -1.49 -10.66
CA THR A 49 10.40 -0.25 -10.08
C THR A 49 10.55 -0.20 -8.57
N ALA A 50 10.30 -1.30 -7.86
CA ALA A 50 10.48 -1.39 -6.42
C ALA A 50 11.95 -1.19 -6.01
N CYS A 51 12.89 -1.85 -6.70
CA CYS A 51 14.33 -1.68 -6.48
C CYS A 51 14.79 -0.25 -6.79
N THR A 52 14.36 0.31 -7.91
CA THR A 52 14.71 1.69 -8.29
C THR A 52 14.19 2.69 -7.27
N GLY A 53 12.94 2.53 -6.81
CA GLY A 53 12.38 3.35 -5.75
C GLY A 53 13.15 3.25 -4.43
N ALA A 54 13.58 2.05 -4.06
CA ALA A 54 14.41 1.83 -2.88
C ALA A 54 15.75 2.54 -2.98
N LEU A 55 16.43 2.43 -4.13
CA LEU A 55 17.72 3.10 -4.37
C LEU A 55 17.57 4.63 -4.34
N ILE A 56 16.53 5.17 -4.97
CA ILE A 56 16.24 6.62 -4.91
C ILE A 56 16.02 7.04 -3.47
N ALA A 57 15.23 6.29 -2.69
CA ALA A 57 14.95 6.60 -1.30
C ALA A 57 16.20 6.53 -0.42
N TRP A 58 17.13 5.63 -0.72
CA TRP A 58 18.41 5.52 -0.01
C TRP A 58 19.30 6.76 -0.20
N TRP A 59 19.33 7.30 -1.42
CA TRP A 59 20.18 8.45 -1.76
C TRP A 59 19.51 9.80 -1.50
N ALA A 60 18.18 9.85 -1.39
CA ALA A 60 17.44 11.09 -1.26
C ALA A 60 17.41 11.61 0.19
N PRO A 61 17.92 12.82 0.48
CA PRO A 61 17.85 13.41 1.81
C PRO A 61 16.44 13.97 2.08
N PHE A 62 15.50 13.15 2.56
CA PHE A 62 14.14 13.57 2.93
C PHE A 62 14.09 14.35 4.26
N THR A 63 15.03 15.26 4.49
CA THR A 63 15.15 16.03 5.74
C THR A 63 14.29 17.30 5.73
N SER A 64 13.98 17.85 4.57
CA SER A 64 13.25 19.10 4.45
C SER A 64 11.75 18.94 4.81
N ARG A 65 11.14 20.02 5.33
CA ARG A 65 9.69 20.04 5.62
C ARG A 65 8.84 19.78 4.37
N LEU A 66 9.29 20.26 3.21
CA LEU A 66 8.61 20.05 1.93
C LEU A 66 8.66 18.57 1.51
N ALA A 67 9.83 17.93 1.62
CA ALA A 67 10.00 16.53 1.31
C ALA A 67 9.10 15.64 2.20
N ARG A 68 9.01 15.94 3.50
CA ARG A 68 8.11 15.22 4.42
C ARG A 68 6.64 15.37 4.03
N ARG A 69 6.20 16.57 3.64
CA ARG A 69 4.82 16.80 3.16
C ARG A 69 4.56 16.03 1.87
N PHE A 70 5.52 16.06 0.94
CA PHE A 70 5.43 15.29 -0.30
C PHE A 70 5.27 13.80 -0.03
N LEU A 71 6.07 13.22 0.87
CA LEU A 71 5.96 11.81 1.25
C LEU A 71 4.58 11.47 1.83
N VAL A 72 4.02 12.32 2.70
CA VAL A 72 2.68 12.10 3.26
C VAL A 72 1.60 12.10 2.17
N VAL A 73 1.69 13.03 1.22
CA VAL A 73 0.73 13.10 0.11
C VAL A 73 0.91 11.90 -0.82
N ALA A 74 2.15 11.55 -1.17
CA ALA A 74 2.45 10.39 -2.00
C ALA A 74 1.95 9.09 -1.37
N ASP A 75 2.19 8.90 -0.07
CA ASP A 75 1.72 7.75 0.69
C ASP A 75 0.18 7.65 0.69
N ALA A 76 -0.51 8.78 0.90
CA ALA A 76 -1.97 8.83 0.85
C ALA A 76 -2.54 8.46 -0.54
N VAL A 77 -1.90 8.93 -1.62
CA VAL A 77 -2.29 8.57 -3.00
C VAL A 77 -2.05 7.09 -3.27
N VAL A 78 -0.90 6.58 -2.88
CA VAL A 78 -0.53 5.16 -3.03
C VAL A 78 -1.51 4.28 -2.28
N LEU A 79 -1.84 4.61 -1.03
CA LEU A 79 -2.81 3.88 -0.22
C LEU A 79 -4.18 3.79 -0.91
N GLY A 80 -4.70 4.91 -1.40
CA GLY A 80 -5.98 4.94 -2.12
C GLY A 80 -5.96 4.12 -3.41
N THR A 81 -4.87 4.21 -4.18
CA THR A 81 -4.69 3.47 -5.44
C THR A 81 -4.62 1.96 -5.19
N TRP A 82 -3.83 1.52 -4.21
CA TRP A 82 -3.71 0.10 -3.89
C TRP A 82 -5.00 -0.49 -3.33
N ALA A 83 -5.74 0.27 -2.50
CA ALA A 83 -7.03 -0.17 -2.02
C ALA A 83 -8.03 -0.35 -3.16
N ALA A 84 -8.07 0.59 -4.11
CA ALA A 84 -8.92 0.52 -5.28
C ALA A 84 -8.57 -0.68 -6.17
N THR A 85 -7.28 -0.84 -6.50
CA THR A 85 -6.79 -1.96 -7.32
C THR A 85 -7.08 -3.32 -6.66
N GLY A 86 -6.90 -3.40 -5.34
CA GLY A 86 -7.19 -4.62 -4.59
C GLY A 86 -8.67 -4.99 -4.63
N ALA A 87 -9.56 -4.02 -4.47
CA ALA A 87 -11.00 -4.23 -4.54
C ALA A 87 -11.48 -4.58 -5.95
N ALA A 88 -10.97 -3.89 -6.99
CA ALA A 88 -11.30 -4.16 -8.38
C ALA A 88 -10.91 -5.59 -8.75
N LYS A 89 -9.65 -5.99 -8.48
CA LYS A 89 -9.18 -7.35 -8.79
C LYS A 89 -9.98 -8.44 -8.08
N ALA A 90 -10.44 -8.18 -6.86
CA ALA A 90 -11.31 -9.12 -6.15
C ALA A 90 -12.67 -9.28 -6.84
N LEU A 91 -13.27 -8.18 -7.30
CA LEU A 91 -14.52 -8.21 -8.07
C LEU A 91 -14.37 -8.93 -9.41
N ASP A 92 -13.28 -8.66 -10.15
CA ASP A 92 -12.96 -9.30 -11.43
C ASP A 92 -12.74 -10.81 -11.28
N SER A 93 -12.28 -11.24 -10.10
CA SER A 93 -12.15 -12.65 -9.72
C SER A 93 -13.48 -13.29 -9.30
N GLY A 94 -14.61 -12.59 -9.44
CA GLY A 94 -15.95 -13.10 -9.10
C GLY A 94 -16.28 -13.07 -7.61
N LEU A 95 -15.47 -12.42 -6.78
CA LEU A 95 -15.72 -12.31 -5.35
C LEU A 95 -16.78 -11.25 -5.04
N GLY A 96 -17.51 -11.44 -3.93
CA GLY A 96 -18.53 -10.50 -3.48
C GLY A 96 -17.97 -9.21 -2.90
N VAL A 97 -18.88 -8.29 -2.52
CA VAL A 97 -18.51 -6.96 -1.99
C VAL A 97 -17.65 -7.05 -0.73
N MET A 98 -18.01 -7.88 0.23
CA MET A 98 -17.25 -7.97 1.50
C MET A 98 -15.83 -8.48 1.32
N PRO A 99 -15.56 -9.55 0.57
CA PRO A 99 -14.20 -9.93 0.20
C PRO A 99 -13.46 -8.84 -0.57
N ALA A 100 -14.12 -8.11 -1.47
CA ALA A 100 -13.49 -7.03 -2.22
C ALA A 100 -13.05 -5.87 -1.32
N LEU A 101 -13.85 -5.48 -0.33
CA LEU A 101 -13.48 -4.48 0.67
C LEU A 101 -12.28 -4.94 1.51
N LEU A 102 -12.31 -6.19 1.97
CA LEU A 102 -11.23 -6.78 2.76
C LEU A 102 -9.91 -6.83 1.96
N LEU A 103 -9.97 -7.34 0.73
CA LEU A 103 -8.78 -7.48 -0.12
C LEU A 103 -8.25 -6.13 -0.60
N GLY A 104 -9.12 -5.15 -0.81
CA GLY A 104 -8.72 -3.77 -1.07
C GLY A 104 -7.94 -3.17 0.12
N CYS A 105 -8.50 -3.28 1.31
CA CYS A 105 -7.83 -2.84 2.54
C CYS A 105 -6.50 -3.57 2.74
N LEU A 106 -6.50 -4.90 2.63
CA LEU A 106 -5.30 -5.72 2.79
C LEU A 106 -4.22 -5.38 1.75
N THR A 107 -4.61 -5.10 0.51
CA THR A 107 -3.65 -4.69 -0.53
C THR A 107 -2.96 -3.38 -0.18
N ALA A 108 -3.70 -2.42 0.37
CA ALA A 108 -3.16 -1.11 0.73
C ALA A 108 -2.23 -1.14 1.95
N VAL A 109 -2.57 -1.92 2.97
CA VAL A 109 -1.82 -1.92 4.24
C VAL A 109 -0.92 -3.14 4.43
N GLY A 110 -1.15 -4.21 3.66
CA GLY A 110 -0.48 -5.50 3.85
C GLY A 110 1.03 -5.45 3.64
N GLY A 111 1.52 -4.63 2.72
CA GLY A 111 2.97 -4.47 2.49
C GLY A 111 3.69 -3.92 3.72
N SER A 112 3.14 -2.88 4.35
CA SER A 112 3.69 -2.34 5.61
C SER A 112 3.56 -3.33 6.76
N MET A 113 2.46 -4.09 6.83
CA MET A 113 2.28 -5.14 7.83
C MET A 113 3.35 -6.23 7.71
N VAL A 114 3.60 -6.73 6.49
CA VAL A 114 4.65 -7.73 6.24
C VAL A 114 6.01 -7.19 6.64
N ARG A 115 6.33 -5.96 6.26
CA ARG A 115 7.58 -5.29 6.64
C ARG A 115 7.73 -5.22 8.17
N ASP A 116 6.72 -4.69 8.86
CA ASP A 116 6.79 -4.47 10.32
C ASP A 116 6.97 -5.80 11.05
N VAL A 117 6.21 -6.82 10.68
CA VAL A 117 6.37 -8.18 11.25
C VAL A 117 7.77 -8.75 10.95
N SER A 118 8.33 -8.51 9.76
CA SER A 118 9.66 -9.01 9.39
C SER A 118 10.78 -8.41 10.22
N VAL A 119 10.59 -7.20 10.75
CA VAL A 119 11.56 -6.55 11.66
C VAL A 119 11.21 -6.70 13.13
N GLY A 120 10.17 -7.50 13.46
CA GLY A 120 9.75 -7.73 14.84
C GLY A 120 8.99 -6.59 15.49
N GLU A 121 8.50 -5.65 14.69
CA GLU A 121 7.70 -4.51 15.13
C GLU A 121 6.20 -4.81 15.07
N THR A 122 5.43 -4.19 15.98
CA THR A 122 3.97 -4.26 15.89
C THR A 122 3.50 -3.45 14.69
N PRO A 123 2.73 -4.06 13.75
CA PRO A 123 2.25 -3.34 12.58
C PRO A 123 1.51 -2.06 12.95
N ALA A 124 1.85 -0.96 12.26
CA ALA A 124 1.30 0.36 12.53
C ALA A 124 -0.24 0.42 12.46
N VAL A 125 -0.86 -0.49 11.73
CA VAL A 125 -2.32 -0.66 11.64
C VAL A 125 -2.95 -1.00 13.00
N PHE A 126 -2.22 -1.73 13.87
CA PHE A 126 -2.69 -2.14 15.21
C PHE A 126 -2.18 -1.22 16.33
N GLY A 127 -1.14 -0.43 16.06
CA GLY A 127 -0.41 0.35 17.07
C GLY A 127 -0.96 1.75 17.39
N GLY A 128 -2.20 2.08 17.04
CA GLY A 128 -2.82 3.37 17.42
C GLY A 128 -2.27 4.60 16.69
N ASN A 129 -1.51 4.42 15.65
CA ASN A 129 -0.97 5.49 14.84
C ASN A 129 -1.76 5.59 13.53
N LYS A 130 -2.53 6.68 13.40
CA LYS A 130 -3.24 7.12 12.18
C LYS A 130 -4.04 6.03 11.46
N LEU A 131 -5.31 6.26 11.33
CA LEU A 131 -6.32 5.38 10.74
C LEU A 131 -6.04 5.00 9.27
N TYR A 132 -4.97 4.22 8.98
CA TYR A 132 -4.69 3.75 7.63
C TYR A 132 -5.77 2.81 7.08
N ALA A 133 -6.35 1.98 7.95
CA ALA A 133 -7.39 1.05 7.54
C ALA A 133 -8.69 1.75 7.10
N VAL A 134 -9.07 2.85 7.76
CA VAL A 134 -10.30 3.58 7.43
C VAL A 134 -10.21 4.24 6.05
N PRO A 135 -9.19 5.03 5.70
CA PRO A 135 -9.01 5.52 4.34
C PRO A 135 -8.94 4.41 3.27
N ALA A 136 -8.28 3.29 3.58
CA ALA A 136 -8.22 2.16 2.65
C ALA A 136 -9.61 1.54 2.41
N LEU A 137 -10.42 1.38 3.47
CA LEU A 137 -11.80 0.91 3.34
C LEU A 137 -12.69 1.91 2.58
N CYS A 138 -12.51 3.22 2.80
CA CYS A 138 -13.22 4.25 2.04
C CYS A 138 -12.88 4.19 0.55
N ALA A 139 -11.59 4.02 0.20
CA ALA A 139 -11.16 3.85 -1.17
C ALA A 139 -11.72 2.57 -1.80
N ALA A 140 -11.58 1.43 -1.13
CA ALA A 140 -12.12 0.16 -1.59
C ALA A 140 -13.64 0.23 -1.77
N GLY A 141 -14.36 0.84 -0.82
CA GLY A 141 -15.80 1.05 -0.90
C GLY A 141 -16.21 1.92 -2.09
N THR A 142 -15.46 2.99 -2.35
CA THR A 142 -15.68 3.86 -3.52
C THR A 142 -15.45 3.09 -4.82
N ALA A 143 -14.37 2.28 -4.91
CA ALA A 143 -14.11 1.44 -6.08
C ALA A 143 -15.27 0.47 -6.34
N VAL A 144 -15.69 -0.28 -5.31
CA VAL A 144 -16.80 -1.22 -5.41
C VAL A 144 -18.10 -0.54 -5.82
N ALA A 145 -18.44 0.60 -5.20
CA ALA A 145 -19.65 1.35 -5.52
C ALA A 145 -19.63 1.86 -6.97
N SER A 146 -18.50 2.42 -7.42
CA SER A 146 -18.33 2.95 -8.78
C SER A 146 -18.49 1.86 -9.84
N VAL A 147 -17.89 0.68 -9.63
CA VAL A 147 -18.03 -0.46 -10.53
C VAL A 147 -19.49 -0.94 -10.58
N ARG A 148 -20.17 -0.97 -9.42
CA ARG A 148 -21.60 -1.38 -9.34
C ARG A 148 -22.55 -0.43 -10.06
N VAL A 149 -22.23 0.85 -10.12
CA VAL A 149 -23.01 1.88 -10.85
C VAL A 149 -22.68 1.85 -12.36
N GLY A 150 -21.72 1.03 -12.79
CA GLY A 150 -21.36 0.88 -14.20
C GLY A 150 -20.38 1.95 -14.70
N LEU A 151 -19.66 2.62 -13.80
CA LEU A 151 -18.59 3.53 -14.21
C LEU A 151 -17.44 2.74 -14.86
N PRO A 152 -16.82 3.26 -15.95
CA PRO A 152 -15.63 2.65 -16.50
C PRO A 152 -14.54 2.52 -15.44
N GLU A 153 -13.82 1.40 -15.46
CA GLU A 153 -12.83 1.02 -14.44
C GLU A 153 -11.83 2.15 -14.14
N ALA A 154 -11.31 2.82 -15.17
CA ALA A 154 -10.37 3.92 -15.01
C ALA A 154 -10.92 5.06 -14.14
N TYR A 155 -12.18 5.46 -14.34
CA TYR A 155 -12.82 6.50 -13.52
C TYR A 155 -13.11 6.01 -12.10
N ALA A 156 -13.52 4.75 -11.94
CA ALA A 156 -13.73 4.14 -10.65
C ALA A 156 -12.43 4.13 -9.81
N MET A 157 -11.31 3.78 -10.45
CA MET A 157 -9.99 3.77 -9.82
C MET A 157 -9.54 5.17 -9.40
N VAL A 158 -9.70 6.18 -10.29
CA VAL A 158 -9.34 7.57 -9.96
C VAL A 158 -10.19 8.10 -8.81
N ALA A 159 -11.52 7.89 -8.85
CA ALA A 159 -12.42 8.33 -7.79
C ALA A 159 -12.04 7.70 -6.44
N ALA A 160 -11.77 6.41 -6.44
CA ALA A 160 -11.37 5.69 -5.23
C ALA A 160 -10.01 6.17 -4.69
N ALA A 161 -9.03 6.40 -5.56
CA ALA A 161 -7.74 6.94 -5.17
C ALA A 161 -7.87 8.34 -4.56
N VAL A 162 -8.70 9.22 -5.15
CA VAL A 162 -8.96 10.56 -4.63
C VAL A 162 -9.66 10.52 -3.27
N VAL A 163 -10.66 9.67 -3.10
CA VAL A 163 -11.38 9.52 -1.82
C VAL A 163 -10.46 8.95 -0.75
N GLY A 164 -9.66 7.92 -1.09
CA GLY A 164 -8.69 7.33 -0.17
C GLY A 164 -7.60 8.32 0.24
N ALA A 165 -7.01 9.03 -0.71
CA ALA A 165 -6.02 10.06 -0.45
C ALA A 165 -6.62 11.22 0.38
N GLY A 166 -7.80 11.69 0.02
CA GLY A 166 -8.47 12.77 0.72
C GLY A 166 -8.79 12.41 2.18
N THR A 167 -9.36 11.24 2.43
CA THR A 167 -9.65 10.76 3.79
C THR A 167 -8.38 10.52 4.60
N CYS A 168 -7.31 10.01 4.00
CA CYS A 168 -6.01 9.84 4.64
C CYS A 168 -5.40 11.19 5.05
N LEU A 169 -5.41 12.18 4.15
CA LEU A 169 -4.91 13.53 4.43
C LEU A 169 -5.72 14.26 5.49
N VAL A 170 -7.05 14.14 5.45
CA VAL A 170 -7.93 14.71 6.49
C VAL A 170 -7.65 14.08 7.85
N ALA A 171 -7.54 12.76 7.91
CA ALA A 171 -7.17 12.04 9.14
C ALA A 171 -5.79 12.48 9.66
N TYR A 172 -4.84 12.68 8.76
CA TYR A 172 -3.51 13.19 9.11
C TYR A 172 -3.56 14.60 9.71
N TRP A 173 -4.27 15.54 9.05
CA TRP A 173 -4.34 16.94 9.50
C TRP A 173 -5.16 17.11 10.77
N ARG A 174 -6.21 16.30 10.96
CA ARG A 174 -7.03 16.32 12.17
C ARG A 174 -6.46 15.46 13.31
N SER A 175 -5.29 14.85 13.11
CA SER A 175 -4.62 13.98 14.09
C SER A 175 -5.57 12.93 14.69
N TRP A 176 -6.45 12.37 13.84
CA TRP A 176 -7.32 11.27 14.26
C TRP A 176 -6.45 10.07 14.66
N ARG A 177 -6.70 9.58 15.87
CA ARG A 177 -6.00 8.42 16.47
C ARG A 177 -6.96 7.24 16.55
#